data_d7b71367be0625d87bdf5ed9499bd328
#
_entry.id   d7b71367be0625d87bdf5ed9499bd328
#
_cell.length_a   1.000
_cell.length_b   1.000
_cell.length_c   1.000
_cell.angle_alpha   90.00
_cell.angle_beta   90.00
_cell.angle_gamma   90.00
#
_symmetry.space_group_name_H-M   'P 1'
#
loop_
_entity.id
_entity.type
_entity.pdbx_description
1 polymer ?
#
loop_
_entity_poly.entity_id
_entity_poly.type
_entity_poly.pdbx_seq_one_letter_code
_entity_poly.pdbx_strand_id
1 'polypeptide(L)'
;SDVSPEMGEYERTSTTVANAYVHPIFRNYVDRLAAALQQLGYTNKLLLVLSDGRSIAADVAVKYPIRLVQSGPAAGAEAARLFGNLARQKNILCFDMGGTTAKACLIHDGEPERTVNFEVARETRFAEGSGLPLLIPAIDMIEIGAGGGSIARVDQRGLLQVGPDSSSADPGPACYGRGGDQPTVTDCDLLLG
;
A
#
# COMPACT_ATOMS: atom_id res chain seq x y z
N SER A 1 13.71 6.32 20.58
CA SER A 1 13.82 4.89 20.30
C SER A 1 14.51 4.67 18.97
N ASP A 2 15.10 3.50 18.75
CA ASP A 2 15.81 3.17 17.52
C ASP A 2 14.85 3.01 16.31
N VAL A 3 13.57 2.78 16.59
CA VAL A 3 12.53 2.63 15.56
C VAL A 3 12.25 3.96 14.86
N SER A 4 12.04 5.01 15.67
CA SER A 4 11.83 6.37 15.20
C SER A 4 12.61 7.34 16.08
N PRO A 5 13.74 7.91 15.60
CA PRO A 5 14.56 8.85 16.36
C PRO A 5 14.05 10.29 16.29
N GLU A 6 12.85 10.51 15.75
CA GLU A 6 12.23 11.82 15.58
C GLU A 6 11.71 12.41 16.91
N MET A 7 11.48 13.71 16.92
CA MET A 7 10.77 14.38 18.03
C MET A 7 9.28 14.06 17.98
N GLY A 8 8.60 14.10 19.14
CA GLY A 8 7.18 13.76 19.27
C GLY A 8 7.03 12.49 20.12
N GLU A 9 6.71 12.65 21.40
CA GLU A 9 6.66 11.53 22.34
C GLU A 9 5.53 10.56 22.00
N TYR A 10 4.37 11.10 21.69
CA TYR A 10 3.17 10.29 21.38
C TYR A 10 3.34 9.50 20.09
N GLU A 11 3.68 10.19 19.01
CA GLU A 11 3.84 9.62 17.67
C GLU A 11 4.98 8.60 17.63
N ARG A 12 6.09 8.90 18.32
CA ARG A 12 7.23 7.98 18.45
C ARG A 12 6.86 6.74 19.25
N THR A 13 6.06 6.90 20.29
CA THR A 13 5.57 5.77 21.11
C THR A 13 4.62 4.92 20.28
N SER A 14 3.65 5.52 19.60
CA SER A 14 2.73 4.84 18.67
C SER A 14 3.51 4.03 17.63
N THR A 15 4.49 4.63 16.98
CA THR A 15 5.34 3.96 15.99
C THR A 15 6.12 2.78 16.59
N THR A 16 6.64 2.92 17.81
CA THR A 16 7.40 1.86 18.47
C THR A 16 6.49 0.69 18.87
N VAL A 17 5.30 0.98 19.38
CA VAL A 17 4.30 -0.04 19.72
C VAL A 17 3.82 -0.78 18.48
N ALA A 18 3.50 -0.04 17.40
CA ALA A 18 3.12 -0.64 16.13
C ALA A 18 4.24 -1.54 15.57
N ASN A 19 5.50 -1.12 15.65
CA ASN A 19 6.64 -1.94 15.24
C ASN A 19 6.73 -3.23 16.07
N ALA A 20 6.59 -3.15 17.39
CA ALA A 20 6.62 -4.30 18.28
C ALA A 20 5.47 -5.28 18.00
N TYR A 21 4.29 -4.76 17.68
CA TYR A 21 3.10 -5.56 17.35
C TYR A 21 3.30 -6.38 16.07
N VAL A 22 3.80 -5.78 14.99
CA VAL A 22 3.95 -6.47 13.70
C VAL A 22 5.23 -7.31 13.61
N HIS A 23 6.21 -7.04 14.45
CA HIS A 23 7.54 -7.66 14.38
C HIS A 23 7.53 -9.19 14.37
N PRO A 24 6.84 -9.93 15.27
CA PRO A 24 6.90 -11.39 15.30
C PRO A 24 6.29 -12.02 14.05
N ILE A 25 5.19 -11.46 13.54
CA ILE A 25 4.50 -11.94 12.34
C ILE A 25 5.40 -11.73 11.12
N PHE A 26 5.96 -10.53 10.99
CA PHE A 26 6.82 -10.17 9.87
C PHE A 26 8.12 -10.99 9.86
N ARG A 27 8.74 -11.19 11.03
CA ARG A 27 9.92 -12.04 11.16
C ARG A 27 9.66 -13.44 10.65
N ASN A 28 8.60 -14.10 11.15
CA ASN A 28 8.22 -15.44 10.72
C ASN A 28 7.97 -15.51 9.20
N TYR A 29 7.34 -14.48 8.63
CA TYR A 29 7.13 -14.40 7.19
C TYR A 29 8.44 -14.34 6.41
N VAL A 30 9.37 -13.46 6.80
CA VAL A 30 10.67 -13.29 6.13
C VAL A 30 11.52 -14.54 6.25
N ASP A 31 11.57 -15.17 7.43
CA ASP A 31 12.32 -16.41 7.66
C ASP A 31 11.79 -17.55 6.75
N ARG A 32 10.47 -17.70 6.63
CA ARG A 32 9.85 -18.69 5.74
C ARG A 32 10.10 -18.38 4.27
N LEU A 33 10.00 -17.10 3.87
CA LEU A 33 10.29 -16.67 2.51
C LEU A 33 11.73 -16.94 2.12
N ALA A 34 12.68 -16.60 2.98
CA ALA A 34 14.10 -16.83 2.75
C ALA A 34 14.41 -18.33 2.61
N ALA A 35 13.82 -19.17 3.48
CA ALA A 35 13.99 -20.63 3.40
C ALA A 35 13.40 -21.21 2.09
N ALA A 36 12.22 -20.76 1.67
CA ALA A 36 11.60 -21.20 0.42
C ALA A 36 12.41 -20.78 -0.80
N LEU A 37 12.92 -19.55 -0.83
CA LEU A 37 13.79 -19.07 -1.90
C LEU A 37 15.10 -19.86 -1.97
N GLN A 38 15.69 -20.20 -0.83
CA GLN A 38 16.89 -21.02 -0.76
C GLN A 38 16.66 -22.44 -1.33
N GLN A 39 15.51 -23.05 -1.03
CA GLN A 39 15.11 -24.34 -1.60
C GLN A 39 14.96 -24.29 -3.13
N LEU A 40 14.56 -23.13 -3.68
CA LEU A 40 14.49 -22.88 -5.12
C LEU A 40 15.85 -22.50 -5.76
N GLY A 41 16.94 -22.56 -4.97
CA GLY A 41 18.29 -22.27 -5.47
C GLY A 41 18.67 -20.78 -5.47
N TYR A 42 17.84 -19.89 -4.87
CA TYR A 42 18.20 -18.48 -4.74
C TYR A 42 19.25 -18.29 -3.65
N THR A 43 20.42 -17.80 -4.03
CA THR A 43 21.59 -17.64 -3.14
C THR A 43 21.96 -16.19 -2.85
N ASN A 44 21.30 -15.22 -3.53
CA ASN A 44 21.60 -13.81 -3.35
C ASN A 44 20.91 -13.25 -2.10
N LYS A 45 21.33 -12.06 -1.67
CA LYS A 45 20.66 -11.31 -0.61
C LYS A 45 19.22 -10.97 -0.99
N LEU A 46 18.29 -11.29 -0.09
CA LEU A 46 16.92 -10.83 -0.20
C LEU A 46 16.85 -9.35 0.18
N LEU A 47 16.35 -8.52 -0.73
CA LEU A 47 16.10 -7.10 -0.51
C LEU A 47 14.59 -6.87 -0.42
N LEU A 48 14.19 -5.98 0.47
CA LEU A 48 12.80 -5.56 0.66
C LEU A 48 12.69 -4.06 0.41
N VAL A 49 11.58 -3.64 -0.19
CA VAL A 49 11.32 -2.22 -0.45
C VAL A 49 10.65 -1.60 0.78
N LEU A 50 11.15 -0.48 1.23
CA LEU A 50 10.58 0.32 2.31
C LEU A 50 9.42 1.20 1.81
N SER A 51 8.65 1.75 2.74
CA SER A 51 7.55 2.67 2.44
C SER A 51 7.99 3.96 1.74
N ASP A 52 9.28 4.31 1.80
CA ASP A 52 9.87 5.46 1.11
C ASP A 52 10.46 5.12 -0.28
N GLY A 53 10.28 3.87 -0.75
CA GLY A 53 10.77 3.40 -2.04
C GLY A 53 12.21 2.86 -2.03
N ARG A 54 12.96 3.03 -0.95
CA ARG A 54 14.33 2.51 -0.85
C ARG A 54 14.34 1.02 -0.57
N SER A 55 15.40 0.34 -1.00
CA SER A 55 15.61 -1.09 -0.72
C SER A 55 16.54 -1.31 0.45
N ILE A 56 16.25 -2.30 1.27
CA ILE A 56 17.05 -2.70 2.42
C ILE A 56 17.16 -4.22 2.50
N ALA A 57 18.25 -4.72 3.06
CA ALA A 57 18.43 -6.15 3.26
C ALA A 57 17.41 -6.69 4.28
N ALA A 58 16.89 -7.89 4.02
CA ALA A 58 15.81 -8.48 4.81
C ALA A 58 16.15 -8.66 6.29
N ASP A 59 17.40 -8.99 6.61
CA ASP A 59 17.91 -9.13 7.98
C ASP A 59 17.86 -7.81 8.78
N VAL A 60 18.00 -6.67 8.09
CA VAL A 60 17.84 -5.34 8.68
C VAL A 60 16.35 -4.95 8.73
N ALA A 61 15.60 -5.24 7.66
CA ALA A 61 14.15 -4.94 7.58
C ALA A 61 13.37 -5.58 8.72
N VAL A 62 13.73 -6.81 9.12
CA VAL A 62 13.10 -7.53 10.23
C VAL A 62 13.15 -6.76 11.56
N LYS A 63 14.15 -5.89 11.78
CA LYS A 63 14.23 -5.07 13.00
C LYS A 63 13.20 -3.94 13.03
N TYR A 64 12.81 -3.46 11.85
CA TYR A 64 11.94 -2.28 11.69
C TYR A 64 10.80 -2.53 10.69
N PRO A 65 9.98 -3.57 10.90
CA PRO A 65 8.93 -3.96 9.96
C PRO A 65 7.90 -2.86 9.69
N ILE A 66 7.68 -1.95 10.64
CA ILE A 66 6.76 -0.83 10.47
C ILE A 66 7.13 0.07 9.28
N ARG A 67 8.40 0.10 8.89
CA ARG A 67 8.87 0.88 7.73
C ARG A 67 8.48 0.28 6.38
N LEU A 68 7.83 -0.90 6.36
CA LEU A 68 7.40 -1.59 5.14
C LEU A 68 5.88 -1.55 4.93
N VAL A 69 5.13 -0.85 5.77
CA VAL A 69 3.65 -0.85 5.75
C VAL A 69 3.06 -0.45 4.40
N GLN A 70 3.75 0.39 3.62
CA GLN A 70 3.37 0.83 2.28
C GLN A 70 4.35 0.34 1.19
N SER A 71 5.08 -0.75 1.42
CA SER A 71 6.16 -1.19 0.51
C SER A 71 5.68 -1.49 -0.92
N GLY A 72 4.51 -2.10 -1.09
CA GLY A 72 3.95 -2.41 -2.41
C GLY A 72 3.66 -1.16 -3.24
N PRO A 73 2.81 -0.23 -2.77
CA PRO A 73 2.56 1.04 -3.45
C PRO A 73 3.83 1.87 -3.67
N ALA A 74 4.76 1.88 -2.70
CA ALA A 74 6.03 2.58 -2.84
C ALA A 74 6.90 2.00 -3.97
N ALA A 75 6.92 0.67 -4.11
CA ALA A 75 7.59 0.02 -5.24
C ALA A 75 6.93 0.38 -6.58
N GLY A 76 5.59 0.49 -6.61
CA GLY A 76 4.84 0.95 -7.78
C GLY A 76 5.20 2.38 -8.18
N ALA A 77 5.31 3.29 -7.22
CA ALA A 77 5.74 4.67 -7.46
C ALA A 77 7.17 4.76 -8.00
N GLU A 78 8.11 3.97 -7.46
CA GLU A 78 9.48 3.90 -7.98
C GLU A 78 9.54 3.28 -9.39
N ALA A 79 8.69 2.30 -9.68
CA ALA A 79 8.55 1.79 -11.06
C ALA A 79 8.01 2.87 -12.01
N ALA A 80 6.97 3.61 -11.60
CA ALA A 80 6.44 4.74 -12.39
C ALA A 80 7.52 5.81 -12.65
N ARG A 81 8.34 6.12 -11.63
CA ARG A 81 9.50 7.02 -11.77
C ARG A 81 10.50 6.51 -12.81
N LEU A 82 10.82 5.21 -12.77
CA LEU A 82 11.73 4.60 -13.71
C LEU A 82 11.20 4.69 -15.15
N PHE A 83 9.94 4.31 -15.37
CA PHE A 83 9.30 4.40 -16.69
C PHE A 83 9.16 5.84 -17.17
N GLY A 84 8.86 6.78 -16.27
CA GLY A 84 8.85 8.21 -16.57
C GLY A 84 10.19 8.72 -17.05
N ASN A 85 11.27 8.34 -16.40
CA ASN A 85 12.63 8.69 -16.81
C ASN A 85 12.97 8.13 -18.21
N LEU A 86 12.59 6.88 -18.48
CA LEU A 86 12.75 6.27 -19.81
C LEU A 86 11.95 7.02 -20.89
N ALA A 87 10.75 7.46 -20.55
CA ALA A 87 9.88 8.25 -21.41
C ALA A 87 10.24 9.76 -21.45
N ARG A 88 11.25 10.19 -20.69
CA ARG A 88 11.65 11.60 -20.52
C ARG A 88 10.53 12.47 -19.95
N GLN A 89 9.66 11.90 -19.16
CA GLN A 89 8.61 12.60 -18.42
C GLN A 89 9.03 12.74 -16.96
N LYS A 90 9.06 13.96 -16.45
CA LYS A 90 9.48 14.26 -15.08
C LYS A 90 8.31 14.45 -14.12
N ASN A 91 7.16 14.83 -14.65
CA ASN A 91 5.96 15.09 -13.88
C ASN A 91 4.93 14.02 -14.20
N ILE A 92 4.60 13.17 -13.23
CA ILE A 92 3.80 11.98 -13.42
C ILE A 92 2.79 11.87 -12.28
N LEU A 93 1.55 11.55 -12.60
CA LEU A 93 0.60 11.02 -11.65
C LEU A 93 0.68 9.50 -11.70
N CYS A 94 1.21 8.90 -10.64
CA CYS A 94 1.18 7.45 -10.46
C CYS A 94 -0.17 7.07 -9.86
N PHE A 95 -0.86 6.10 -10.46
CA PHE A 95 -2.14 5.59 -10.00
C PHE A 95 -2.08 4.07 -9.96
N ASP A 96 -2.32 3.50 -8.77
CA ASP A 96 -2.31 2.06 -8.52
C ASP A 96 -3.66 1.66 -7.93
N MET A 97 -4.44 0.86 -8.68
CA MET A 97 -5.73 0.37 -8.23
C MET A 97 -5.65 -1.13 -7.95
N GLY A 98 -5.76 -1.48 -6.67
CA GLY A 98 -5.94 -2.85 -6.22
C GLY A 98 -7.41 -3.29 -6.21
N GLY A 99 -7.71 -4.44 -5.61
CA GLY A 99 -9.07 -4.96 -5.50
C GLY A 99 -9.98 -4.15 -4.58
N THR A 100 -9.44 -3.52 -3.53
CA THR A 100 -10.21 -2.81 -2.48
C THR A 100 -9.95 -1.32 -2.42
N THR A 101 -8.75 -0.89 -2.77
CA THR A 101 -8.32 0.52 -2.68
C THR A 101 -7.55 0.93 -3.91
N ALA A 102 -7.63 2.19 -4.26
CA ALA A 102 -6.73 2.83 -5.21
C ALA A 102 -5.81 3.82 -4.46
N LYS A 103 -4.58 3.93 -4.95
CA LYS A 103 -3.56 4.84 -4.42
C LYS A 103 -3.04 5.71 -5.55
N ALA A 104 -2.83 6.98 -5.22
CA ALA A 104 -2.25 7.93 -6.16
C ALA A 104 -1.10 8.68 -5.49
N CYS A 105 0.00 8.89 -6.19
CA CYS A 105 1.08 9.75 -5.76
C CYS A 105 1.59 10.63 -6.90
N LEU A 106 2.15 11.77 -6.53
CA LEU A 106 2.77 12.70 -7.46
C LEU A 106 4.28 12.42 -7.53
N ILE A 107 4.78 12.39 -8.75
CA ILE A 107 6.21 12.42 -9.04
C ILE A 107 6.46 13.77 -9.70
N HIS A 108 7.24 14.61 -9.03
CA HIS A 108 7.57 15.95 -9.49
C HIS A 108 9.08 16.06 -9.75
N ASP A 109 9.45 16.60 -10.93
CA ASP A 109 10.84 16.66 -11.38
C ASP A 109 11.60 15.32 -11.32
N GLY A 110 10.88 14.20 -11.49
CA GLY A 110 11.45 12.86 -11.49
C GLY A 110 11.63 12.24 -10.09
N GLU A 111 11.10 12.88 -9.03
CA GLU A 111 11.14 12.36 -7.67
C GLU A 111 9.73 12.25 -7.07
N PRO A 112 9.36 11.12 -6.45
CA PRO A 112 8.09 10.99 -5.75
C PRO A 112 8.09 11.87 -4.49
N GLU A 113 6.95 12.48 -4.22
CA GLU A 113 6.75 13.23 -2.98
C GLU A 113 6.84 12.31 -1.77
N ARG A 114 7.47 12.78 -0.69
CA ARG A 114 7.69 11.98 0.54
C ARG A 114 7.19 12.72 1.76
N THR A 115 6.70 11.95 2.72
CA THR A 115 6.29 12.42 4.04
C THR A 115 6.99 11.63 5.13
N VAL A 116 7.07 12.20 6.32
CA VAL A 116 7.49 11.50 7.55
C VAL A 116 6.32 11.26 8.49
N ASN A 117 5.20 11.92 8.24
CA ASN A 117 3.96 11.80 9.01
C ASN A 117 3.01 10.88 8.24
N PHE A 118 2.84 9.69 8.73
CA PHE A 118 1.95 8.70 8.14
C PHE A 118 0.88 8.30 9.16
N GLU A 119 -0.35 8.13 8.73
CA GLU A 119 -1.44 7.68 9.59
C GLU A 119 -2.04 6.38 9.08
N VAL A 120 -2.28 5.45 9.99
CA VAL A 120 -3.01 4.21 9.70
C VAL A 120 -4.34 4.18 10.43
N ALA A 121 -5.26 3.35 9.94
CA ALA A 121 -6.58 3.14 10.56
C ALA A 121 -7.36 4.45 10.79
N ARG A 122 -7.38 5.35 9.80
CA ARG A 122 -8.18 6.58 9.89
C ARG A 122 -9.66 6.26 10.06
N GLU A 123 -10.27 6.79 11.10
CA GLU A 123 -11.71 6.65 11.36
C GLU A 123 -12.54 7.52 10.41
N THR A 124 -12.04 8.70 10.09
CA THR A 124 -12.68 9.62 9.14
C THR A 124 -11.81 9.78 7.91
N ARG A 125 -12.36 9.42 6.74
CA ARG A 125 -11.67 9.59 5.45
C ARG A 125 -11.26 11.05 5.24
N PHE A 126 -10.03 11.24 4.77
CA PHE A 126 -9.44 12.55 4.47
C PHE A 126 -9.31 13.51 5.66
N ALA A 127 -9.65 13.10 6.89
CA ALA A 127 -9.42 13.92 8.07
C ALA A 127 -8.06 13.54 8.67
N GLU A 128 -7.10 14.47 8.58
CA GLU A 128 -5.83 14.35 9.28
C GLU A 128 -6.06 14.31 10.80
N GLY A 129 -5.27 13.49 11.50
CA GLY A 129 -5.39 13.32 12.95
C GLY A 129 -6.49 12.36 13.39
N SER A 130 -7.21 11.70 12.47
CA SER A 130 -8.25 10.72 12.84
C SER A 130 -7.73 9.29 12.97
N GLY A 131 -6.47 9.03 12.60
CA GLY A 131 -5.84 7.74 12.65
C GLY A 131 -4.73 7.63 13.70
N LEU A 132 -4.06 6.48 13.72
CA LEU A 132 -2.86 6.26 14.51
C LEU A 132 -1.65 6.86 13.79
N PRO A 133 -0.98 7.86 14.37
CA PRO A 133 0.19 8.46 13.75
C PRO A 133 1.39 7.52 13.81
N LEU A 134 2.10 7.44 12.69
CA LEU A 134 3.36 6.73 12.53
C LEU A 134 4.42 7.68 11.99
N LEU A 135 5.51 7.87 12.73
CA LEU A 135 6.67 8.63 12.26
C LEU A 135 7.61 7.70 11.48
N ILE A 136 7.29 7.51 10.21
CA ILE A 136 8.09 6.71 9.28
C ILE A 136 8.25 7.46 7.96
N PRO A 137 9.44 7.43 7.33
CA PRO A 137 9.58 7.91 5.96
C PRO A 137 8.70 7.07 5.03
N ALA A 138 7.84 7.72 4.25
CA ALA A 138 6.97 7.09 3.27
C ALA A 138 6.84 7.97 2.02
N ILE A 139 6.51 7.37 0.88
CA ILE A 139 6.03 8.12 -0.27
C ILE A 139 4.65 8.67 0.09
N ASP A 140 4.43 9.95 -0.18
CA ASP A 140 3.15 10.60 0.09
C ASP A 140 2.10 10.11 -0.93
N MET A 141 1.03 9.51 -0.42
CA MET A 141 0.00 8.88 -1.24
C MET A 141 -1.38 9.23 -0.74
N ILE A 142 -2.24 9.56 -1.68
CA ILE A 142 -3.69 9.65 -1.44
C ILE A 142 -4.27 8.26 -1.59
N GLU A 143 -4.96 7.77 -0.56
CA GLU A 143 -5.66 6.50 -0.59
C GLU A 143 -7.15 6.70 -0.79
N ILE A 144 -7.69 6.04 -1.82
CA ILE A 144 -9.10 6.06 -2.19
C ILE A 144 -9.67 4.68 -1.86
N GLY A 145 -10.68 4.60 -1.01
CA GLY A 145 -11.30 3.33 -0.61
C GLY A 145 -12.30 2.81 -1.65
N ALA A 146 -11.88 2.82 -2.89
CA ALA A 146 -12.57 2.16 -4.00
C ALA A 146 -11.52 1.48 -4.86
N GLY A 147 -11.75 0.24 -5.24
CA GLY A 147 -10.87 -0.57 -6.06
C GLY A 147 -11.67 -1.42 -7.04
N GLY A 148 -10.99 -2.27 -7.78
CA GLY A 148 -11.61 -3.12 -8.80
C GLY A 148 -12.75 -4.01 -8.29
N GLY A 149 -12.65 -4.51 -7.04
CA GLY A 149 -13.69 -5.31 -6.41
C GLY A 149 -14.78 -4.48 -5.70
N SER A 150 -14.71 -3.15 -5.72
CA SER A 150 -15.73 -2.31 -5.09
C SER A 150 -17.08 -2.49 -5.76
N ILE A 151 -18.10 -2.78 -4.94
CA ILE A 151 -19.46 -3.07 -5.39
C ILE A 151 -20.15 -1.76 -5.73
N ALA A 152 -20.73 -1.71 -6.93
CA ALA A 152 -21.55 -0.61 -7.39
C ALA A 152 -23.01 -0.85 -7.05
N ARG A 153 -23.70 0.17 -6.50
CA ARG A 153 -25.13 0.12 -6.18
C ARG A 153 -25.78 1.49 -6.36
N VAL A 154 -27.08 1.47 -6.57
CA VAL A 154 -27.89 2.68 -6.57
C VAL A 154 -28.54 2.82 -5.20
N ASP A 155 -28.37 3.95 -4.53
CA ASP A 155 -28.99 4.21 -3.23
C ASP A 155 -30.48 4.54 -3.35
N GLN A 156 -31.14 4.73 -2.19
CA GLN A 156 -32.58 5.05 -2.14
C GLN A 156 -32.93 6.38 -2.80
N ARG A 157 -31.96 7.24 -3.08
CA ARG A 157 -32.12 8.54 -3.75
C ARG A 157 -31.85 8.46 -5.25
N GLY A 158 -31.53 7.26 -5.78
CA GLY A 158 -31.17 7.07 -7.18
C GLY A 158 -29.72 7.46 -7.52
N LEU A 159 -28.85 7.65 -6.53
CA LEU A 159 -27.45 8.01 -6.75
C LEU A 159 -26.59 6.75 -6.80
N LEU A 160 -25.70 6.69 -7.80
CA LEU A 160 -24.69 5.64 -7.91
C LEU A 160 -23.66 5.78 -6.77
N GLN A 161 -23.46 4.70 -6.05
CA GLN A 161 -22.41 4.55 -5.03
C GLN A 161 -21.48 3.41 -5.43
N VAL A 162 -20.17 3.59 -5.25
CA VAL A 162 -19.13 2.59 -5.48
C VAL A 162 -18.36 2.40 -4.18
N GLY A 163 -18.40 1.17 -3.64
CA GLY A 163 -17.86 0.89 -2.31
C GLY A 163 -18.73 1.48 -1.18
N PRO A 164 -18.25 1.43 0.08
CA PRO A 164 -17.00 0.82 0.55
C PRO A 164 -16.99 -0.71 0.51
N ASP A 165 -18.17 -1.34 0.27
CA ASP A 165 -18.26 -2.79 0.20
C ASP A 165 -17.48 -3.31 -1.02
N SER A 166 -16.79 -4.44 -0.84
CA SER A 166 -15.99 -5.08 -1.88
C SER A 166 -16.33 -6.56 -1.98
N SER A 167 -16.36 -7.08 -3.21
CA SER A 167 -16.45 -8.52 -3.47
C SER A 167 -15.21 -9.30 -3.03
N SER A 168 -14.16 -8.60 -2.59
CA SER A 168 -12.86 -9.19 -2.22
C SER A 168 -12.25 -10.01 -3.36
N ALA A 169 -11.40 -11.00 -3.01
CA ALA A 169 -10.82 -11.95 -3.97
C ALA A 169 -11.68 -13.21 -4.12
N ASP A 170 -12.53 -13.50 -3.12
CA ASP A 170 -13.43 -14.64 -3.06
C ASP A 170 -14.77 -14.19 -2.46
N PRO A 171 -15.88 -14.31 -3.19
CA PRO A 171 -16.02 -14.87 -4.55
C PRO A 171 -15.42 -13.97 -5.66
N GLY A 172 -15.12 -12.70 -5.39
CA GLY A 172 -14.59 -11.75 -6.36
C GLY A 172 -15.66 -11.17 -7.28
N PRO A 173 -15.24 -10.36 -8.27
CA PRO A 173 -16.10 -9.83 -9.34
C PRO A 173 -16.92 -10.90 -10.03
N ALA A 174 -18.12 -10.55 -10.49
CA ALA A 174 -19.01 -11.50 -11.20
C ALA A 174 -18.33 -12.09 -12.44
N CYS A 175 -17.55 -11.31 -13.16
CA CYS A 175 -16.81 -11.72 -14.36
C CYS A 175 -15.74 -12.79 -14.10
N TYR A 176 -15.34 -13.02 -12.85
CA TYR A 176 -14.41 -14.12 -12.53
C TYR A 176 -15.07 -15.50 -12.55
N GLY A 177 -16.42 -15.58 -12.57
CA GLY A 177 -17.14 -16.84 -12.60
C GLY A 177 -17.00 -17.70 -11.35
N ARG A 178 -16.66 -17.09 -10.20
CA ARG A 178 -16.44 -17.76 -8.91
C ARG A 178 -17.62 -17.65 -7.94
N GLY A 179 -18.78 -17.17 -8.41
CA GLY A 179 -20.00 -17.01 -7.62
C GLY A 179 -20.28 -15.58 -7.16
N GLY A 180 -19.49 -14.59 -7.59
CA GLY A 180 -19.83 -13.18 -7.43
C GLY A 180 -21.10 -12.85 -8.25
N ASP A 181 -22.05 -12.14 -7.64
CA ASP A 181 -23.35 -11.79 -8.22
C ASP A 181 -23.65 -10.29 -8.23
N GLN A 182 -22.77 -9.49 -7.62
CA GLN A 182 -22.93 -8.04 -7.54
C GLN A 182 -21.95 -7.35 -8.51
N PRO A 183 -22.43 -6.28 -9.20
CA PRO A 183 -21.58 -5.55 -10.13
C PRO A 183 -20.45 -4.84 -9.42
N THR A 184 -19.24 -4.99 -9.93
CA THR A 184 -18.03 -4.33 -9.42
C THR A 184 -17.41 -3.42 -10.46
N VAL A 185 -16.40 -2.61 -10.05
CA VAL A 185 -15.62 -1.81 -11.00
C VAL A 185 -14.96 -2.69 -12.05
N THR A 186 -14.39 -3.84 -11.66
CA THR A 186 -13.78 -4.80 -12.60
C THR A 186 -14.77 -5.34 -13.64
N ASP A 187 -16.03 -5.55 -13.25
CA ASP A 187 -17.07 -5.97 -14.20
C ASP A 187 -17.36 -4.87 -15.22
N CYS A 188 -17.37 -3.61 -14.76
CA CYS A 188 -17.53 -2.45 -15.65
C CYS A 188 -16.33 -2.30 -16.61
N ASP A 189 -15.12 -2.44 -16.11
CA ASP A 189 -13.89 -2.36 -16.93
C ASP A 189 -13.90 -3.43 -18.03
N LEU A 190 -14.31 -4.67 -17.68
CA LEU A 190 -14.43 -5.75 -18.67
C LEU A 190 -15.46 -5.44 -19.77
N LEU A 191 -16.57 -4.78 -19.42
CA LEU A 191 -17.60 -4.40 -20.40
C LEU A 191 -17.18 -3.24 -21.30
N LEU A 192 -16.30 -2.38 -20.81
CA LEU A 192 -15.80 -1.22 -21.53
C LEU A 192 -14.62 -1.56 -22.46
N GLY A 193 -13.91 -2.66 -22.23
CA GLY A 193 -12.73 -3.11 -23.00
C GLY A 193 -11.46 -2.62 -22.39
#